data_23ce1deb804b8250f38c1e2d69286861
#
_entry.id   23ce1deb804b8250f38c1e2d69286861
#
_cell.length_a   1.000
_cell.length_b   1.000
_cell.length_c   1.000
_cell.angle_alpha   90.00
_cell.angle_beta   90.00
_cell.angle_gamma   90.00
#
_symmetry.space_group_name_H-M   'P 1'
#
loop_
_entity.id
_entity.type
_entity.pdbx_description
1 polymer ?
#
loop_
_entity_poly.entity_id
_entity_poly.type
_entity_poly.pdbx_seq_one_letter_code
_entity_poly.pdbx_strand_id
1 'polypeptide(L)'
;HKAILLSTHDLDLAIQMGDCLWLQEKGRPMACGTPEDLILSGAFESFFGKEGIVFDPSTGKLNTKAPVRPIGVEGDFLVSYWVGNALIRNGYRPAPAKEGQVNVNCLSSSELLLTMPDGKVRKLDGVAALVEAVREDVSDLTVLRRMKE
;
A
#
# COMPACT_ATOMS: atom_id res chain seq x y z
N HIS A 1 40.93 4.48 1.48
CA HIS A 1 39.54 4.00 1.57
C HIS A 1 39.01 4.32 2.96
N LYS A 2 37.80 4.82 3.04
CA LYS A 2 37.09 5.07 4.31
C LYS A 2 35.87 4.17 4.36
N ALA A 3 35.59 3.55 5.51
CA ALA A 3 34.36 2.84 5.77
C ALA A 3 33.45 3.76 6.62
N ILE A 4 32.15 3.73 6.32
CA ILE A 4 31.13 4.49 7.06
C ILE A 4 30.15 3.46 7.61
N LEU A 5 29.92 3.46 8.92
CA LEU A 5 28.86 2.70 9.56
C LEU A 5 27.73 3.66 9.93
N LEU A 6 26.53 3.36 9.43
CA LEU A 6 25.34 4.16 9.67
C LEU A 6 24.27 3.30 10.35
N SER A 7 23.69 3.80 11.42
CA SER A 7 22.46 3.24 11.99
C SER A 7 21.28 4.09 11.55
N THR A 8 20.29 3.48 10.93
CA THR A 8 19.10 4.17 10.40
C THR A 8 17.84 3.34 10.61
N HIS A 9 16.70 4.00 10.67
CA HIS A 9 15.36 3.41 10.59
C HIS A 9 14.71 3.65 9.21
N ASP A 10 15.41 4.34 8.33
CA ASP A 10 14.99 4.56 6.94
C ASP A 10 15.42 3.37 6.10
N LEU A 11 14.45 2.49 5.84
CA LEU A 11 14.66 1.25 5.09
C LEU A 11 14.98 1.53 3.62
N ASP A 12 14.30 2.51 3.02
CA ASP A 12 14.52 2.87 1.61
C ASP A 12 15.95 3.37 1.41
N LEU A 13 16.44 4.23 2.31
CA LEU A 13 17.81 4.72 2.28
C LEU A 13 18.81 3.58 2.48
N ALA A 14 18.56 2.68 3.43
CA ALA A 14 19.43 1.56 3.70
C ALA A 14 19.57 0.63 2.49
N ILE A 15 18.45 0.30 1.83
CA ILE A 15 18.44 -0.59 0.64
C ILE A 15 19.14 0.08 -0.55
N GLN A 16 18.94 1.39 -0.74
CA GLN A 16 19.49 2.09 -1.93
C GLN A 16 20.95 2.49 -1.81
N MET A 17 21.44 2.72 -0.59
CA MET A 17 22.77 3.32 -0.37
C MET A 17 23.76 2.40 0.34
N GLY A 18 23.29 1.30 0.96
CA GLY A 18 24.14 0.43 1.73
C GLY A 18 24.85 -0.63 0.87
N ASP A 19 26.18 -0.72 0.95
CA ASP A 19 26.92 -1.83 0.35
C ASP A 19 26.70 -3.15 1.11
N CYS A 20 26.47 -3.07 2.41
CA CYS A 20 26.20 -4.19 3.30
C CYS A 20 25.26 -3.76 4.43
N LEU A 21 24.24 -4.56 4.71
CA LEU A 21 23.29 -4.31 5.78
C LEU A 21 23.46 -5.30 6.93
N TRP A 22 23.20 -4.84 8.12
CA TRP A 22 23.12 -5.63 9.33
C TRP A 22 21.71 -5.54 9.90
N LEU A 23 20.97 -6.64 9.86
CA LEU A 23 19.64 -6.73 10.47
C LEU A 23 19.79 -7.37 11.86
N GLN A 24 19.50 -6.58 12.89
CA GLN A 24 19.64 -7.02 14.28
C GLN A 24 18.33 -6.95 15.04
N GLU A 25 17.90 -8.06 15.59
CA GLU A 25 16.74 -8.16 16.49
C GLU A 25 17.18 -8.79 17.82
N LYS A 26 16.62 -8.30 18.93
CA LYS A 26 16.92 -8.84 20.26
C LYS A 26 16.55 -10.32 20.34
N GLY A 27 17.53 -11.14 20.72
CA GLY A 27 17.33 -12.59 20.88
C GLY A 27 17.43 -13.42 19.59
N ARG A 28 17.81 -12.81 18.48
CA ARG A 28 18.07 -13.51 17.20
C ARG A 28 19.50 -13.29 16.71
N PRO A 29 20.05 -14.25 15.96
CA PRO A 29 21.30 -14.02 15.26
C PRO A 29 21.20 -12.82 14.30
N MET A 30 22.26 -12.03 14.23
CA MET A 30 22.36 -10.93 13.27
C MET A 30 22.44 -11.49 11.84
N ALA A 31 21.59 -11.00 10.95
CA ALA A 31 21.71 -11.25 9.52
C ALA A 31 22.57 -10.13 8.89
N CYS A 32 23.52 -10.51 8.06
CA CYS A 32 24.45 -9.59 7.39
C CYS A 32 24.63 -10.00 5.93
N GLY A 33 24.60 -9.02 5.02
CA GLY A 33 24.78 -9.25 3.59
C GLY A 33 24.48 -8.01 2.77
N THR A 34 24.57 -8.15 1.44
CA THR A 34 24.08 -7.10 0.54
C THR A 34 22.55 -6.95 0.69
N PRO A 35 21.97 -5.77 0.43
CA PRO A 35 20.54 -5.60 0.46
C PRO A 35 19.78 -6.66 -0.36
N GLU A 36 20.27 -6.94 -1.56
CA GLU A 36 19.69 -7.88 -2.50
C GLU A 36 19.69 -9.32 -1.96
N ASP A 37 20.81 -9.77 -1.40
CA ASP A 37 20.91 -11.12 -0.84
C ASP A 37 19.99 -11.29 0.38
N LEU A 38 19.88 -10.28 1.23
CA LEU A 38 19.00 -10.30 2.39
C LEU A 38 17.52 -10.28 1.98
N ILE A 39 17.17 -9.58 0.90
CA ILE A 39 15.81 -9.58 0.35
C ILE A 39 15.49 -10.94 -0.28
N LEU A 40 16.37 -11.43 -1.18
CA LEU A 40 16.15 -12.68 -1.92
C LEU A 40 16.17 -13.93 -1.02
N SER A 41 16.92 -13.90 0.08
CA SER A 41 16.90 -14.98 1.08
C SER A 41 15.68 -14.96 2.01
N GLY A 42 14.80 -13.94 1.93
CA GLY A 42 13.67 -13.77 2.82
C GLY A 42 14.02 -13.26 4.23
N ALA A 43 15.27 -12.81 4.45
CA ALA A 43 15.70 -12.27 5.74
C ALA A 43 14.94 -11.01 6.11
N PHE A 44 14.62 -10.13 5.15
CA PHE A 44 13.79 -8.95 5.34
C PHE A 44 12.36 -9.30 5.74
N GLU A 45 11.74 -10.27 5.07
CA GLU A 45 10.39 -10.75 5.43
C GLU A 45 10.35 -11.31 6.86
N SER A 46 11.37 -12.10 7.22
CA SER A 46 11.48 -12.65 8.58
C SER A 46 11.70 -11.58 9.63
N PHE A 47 12.47 -10.53 9.32
CA PHE A 47 12.82 -9.47 10.25
C PHE A 47 11.67 -8.47 10.43
N PHE A 48 11.04 -8.04 9.34
CA PHE A 48 9.98 -7.02 9.34
C PHE A 48 8.57 -7.60 9.38
N GLY A 49 8.39 -8.89 9.09
CA GLY A 49 7.10 -9.59 9.04
C GLY A 49 6.49 -9.80 10.43
N LYS A 50 6.13 -8.71 11.11
CA LYS A 50 5.38 -8.71 12.38
C LYS A 50 3.88 -8.68 12.11
N GLU A 51 3.05 -8.95 13.13
CA GLU A 51 1.59 -8.90 13.01
C GLU A 51 1.12 -7.62 12.31
N GLY A 52 0.46 -7.79 11.18
CA GLY A 52 -0.11 -6.70 10.39
C GLY A 52 0.85 -6.02 9.41
N ILE A 53 2.15 -6.37 9.36
CA ILE A 53 3.13 -5.79 8.44
C ILE A 53 3.66 -6.89 7.52
N VAL A 54 3.76 -6.57 6.22
CA VAL A 54 4.34 -7.46 5.20
C VAL A 54 5.40 -6.66 4.44
N PHE A 55 6.60 -7.22 4.34
CA PHE A 55 7.61 -6.72 3.44
C PHE A 55 7.30 -7.22 2.02
N ASP A 56 7.31 -6.32 1.06
CA ASP A 56 7.13 -6.65 -0.36
C ASP A 56 8.51 -6.67 -1.04
N PRO A 57 9.06 -7.85 -1.35
CA PRO A 57 10.38 -7.98 -1.94
C PRO A 57 10.47 -7.40 -3.36
N SER A 58 9.34 -7.24 -4.06
CA SER A 58 9.34 -6.67 -5.42
C SER A 58 9.51 -5.16 -5.44
N THR A 59 9.10 -4.48 -4.38
CA THR A 59 9.15 -3.02 -4.25
C THR A 59 10.08 -2.53 -3.14
N GLY A 60 10.57 -3.43 -2.27
CA GLY A 60 11.36 -3.08 -1.08
C GLY A 60 10.57 -2.37 0.01
N LYS A 61 9.24 -2.35 -0.05
CA LYS A 61 8.39 -1.57 0.85
C LYS A 61 7.70 -2.42 1.92
N LEU A 62 7.48 -1.79 3.07
CA LEU A 62 6.62 -2.34 4.11
C LEU A 62 5.17 -1.96 3.86
N ASN A 63 4.31 -2.97 3.76
CA ASN A 63 2.87 -2.82 3.56
C ASN A 63 2.12 -3.34 4.79
N THR A 64 0.93 -2.83 5.05
CA THR A 64 0.03 -3.43 6.03
C THR A 64 -0.72 -4.61 5.41
N LYS A 65 -0.98 -5.67 6.18
CA LYS A 65 -1.93 -6.72 5.78
C LYS A 65 -3.33 -6.13 5.73
N ALA A 66 -3.70 -5.55 4.61
CA ALA A 66 -5.02 -5.00 4.42
C ALA A 66 -6.00 -6.08 3.95
N PRO A 67 -7.27 -6.05 4.41
CA PRO A 67 -8.31 -6.82 3.77
C PRO A 67 -8.41 -6.40 2.30
N VAL A 68 -8.39 -7.37 1.41
CA VAL A 68 -8.20 -7.18 -0.02
C VAL A 68 -9.53 -6.79 -0.68
N ARG A 69 -9.97 -5.53 -0.49
CA ARG A 69 -11.11 -4.97 -1.23
C ARG A 69 -10.58 -4.25 -2.46
N PRO A 70 -10.81 -4.78 -3.67
CA PRO A 70 -10.34 -4.12 -4.87
C PRO A 70 -11.17 -2.87 -5.15
N ILE A 71 -10.50 -1.78 -5.53
CA ILE A 71 -11.10 -0.58 -6.12
C ILE A 71 -10.40 -0.33 -7.44
N GLY A 72 -11.19 -0.21 -8.51
CA GLY A 72 -10.66 0.14 -9.83
C GLY A 72 -10.11 1.56 -9.83
N VAL A 73 -8.94 1.76 -10.41
CA VAL A 73 -8.33 3.09 -10.54
C VAL A 73 -7.85 3.26 -11.97
N GLU A 74 -8.29 4.34 -12.60
CA GLU A 74 -7.92 4.71 -13.96
C GLU A 74 -7.82 6.23 -14.11
N GLY A 75 -7.32 6.71 -15.25
CA GLY A 75 -7.21 8.12 -15.59
C GLY A 75 -5.77 8.63 -15.60
N ASP A 76 -5.55 9.89 -15.20
CA ASP A 76 -4.22 10.50 -15.18
C ASP A 76 -3.22 9.66 -14.38
N PHE A 77 -2.05 9.40 -14.95
CA PHE A 77 -1.05 8.50 -14.37
C PHE A 77 -0.58 8.94 -12.99
N LEU A 78 -0.23 10.22 -12.82
CA LEU A 78 0.31 10.74 -11.57
C LEU A 78 -0.76 10.78 -10.47
N VAL A 79 -1.96 11.22 -10.83
CA VAL A 79 -3.10 11.27 -9.90
C VAL A 79 -3.50 9.86 -9.48
N SER A 80 -3.61 8.92 -10.42
CA SER A 80 -3.92 7.51 -10.17
C SER A 80 -2.89 6.83 -9.25
N TYR A 81 -1.61 7.14 -9.41
CA TYR A 81 -0.55 6.65 -8.53
C TYR A 81 -0.76 7.10 -7.08
N TRP A 82 -1.01 8.39 -6.85
CA TRP A 82 -1.22 8.91 -5.49
C TRP A 82 -2.57 8.53 -4.89
N VAL A 83 -3.62 8.42 -5.70
CA VAL A 83 -4.91 7.83 -5.31
C VAL A 83 -4.70 6.38 -4.86
N GLY A 84 -3.95 5.59 -5.63
CA GLY A 84 -3.61 4.21 -5.27
C GLY A 84 -2.92 4.11 -3.91
N ASN A 85 -1.92 4.96 -3.65
CA ASN A 85 -1.24 5.02 -2.36
C ASN A 85 -2.19 5.39 -1.19
N ALA A 86 -3.14 6.32 -1.43
CA ALA A 86 -4.14 6.68 -0.44
C ALA A 86 -5.09 5.51 -0.14
N LEU A 87 -5.53 4.79 -1.17
CA LEU A 87 -6.38 3.61 -1.04
C LEU A 87 -5.67 2.49 -0.26
N ILE A 88 -4.39 2.20 -0.56
CA ILE A 88 -3.59 1.19 0.16
C ILE A 88 -3.51 1.53 1.65
N ARG A 89 -3.22 2.78 2.02
CA ARG A 89 -3.20 3.22 3.43
C ARG A 89 -4.54 3.05 4.16
N ASN A 90 -5.64 3.00 3.40
CA ASN A 90 -6.99 2.83 3.93
C ASN A 90 -7.52 1.40 3.78
N GLY A 91 -6.65 0.43 3.47
CA GLY A 91 -7.02 -0.98 3.45
C GLY A 91 -7.68 -1.46 2.15
N TYR A 92 -7.51 -0.73 1.05
CA TYR A 92 -8.02 -1.11 -0.26
C TYR A 92 -6.88 -1.49 -1.20
N ARG A 93 -7.17 -2.33 -2.18
CA ARG A 93 -6.24 -2.73 -3.22
C ARG A 93 -6.59 -2.04 -4.55
N PRO A 94 -5.75 -1.12 -5.05
CA PRO A 94 -5.91 -0.61 -6.40
C PRO A 94 -5.87 -1.74 -7.42
N ALA A 95 -6.78 -1.71 -8.39
CA ALA A 95 -6.91 -2.70 -9.46
C ALA A 95 -7.33 -2.00 -10.76
N PRO A 96 -7.22 -2.64 -11.91
CA PRO A 96 -7.85 -2.14 -13.13
C PRO A 96 -9.36 -1.98 -12.94
N ALA A 97 -9.93 -0.91 -13.50
CA ALA A 97 -11.37 -0.65 -13.43
C ALA A 97 -12.16 -1.81 -14.05
N LYS A 98 -13.27 -2.17 -13.39
CA LYS A 98 -14.18 -3.24 -13.87
C LYS A 98 -15.62 -2.82 -13.62
N GLU A 99 -16.50 -3.18 -14.56
CA GLU A 99 -17.94 -3.01 -14.42
C GLU A 99 -18.48 -3.75 -13.19
N GLY A 100 -19.47 -3.17 -12.50
CA GLY A 100 -20.06 -3.76 -11.30
C GLY A 100 -19.20 -3.72 -10.04
N GLN A 101 -18.08 -3.00 -10.07
CA GLN A 101 -17.22 -2.74 -8.92
C GLN A 101 -17.12 -1.25 -8.61
N VAL A 102 -16.59 -0.92 -7.44
CA VAL A 102 -16.24 0.46 -7.11
C VAL A 102 -15.04 0.86 -7.96
N ASN A 103 -15.18 1.96 -8.71
CA ASN A 103 -14.11 2.48 -9.57
C ASN A 103 -13.91 3.96 -9.32
N VAL A 104 -12.66 4.41 -9.45
CA VAL A 104 -12.26 5.81 -9.40
C VAL A 104 -11.62 6.18 -10.71
N ASN A 105 -12.20 7.16 -11.40
CA ASN A 105 -11.59 7.78 -12.57
C ASN A 105 -10.92 9.11 -12.14
N CYS A 106 -9.61 9.18 -12.30
CA CYS A 106 -8.76 10.29 -11.91
C CYS A 106 -8.60 11.26 -13.07
N LEU A 107 -9.44 12.31 -13.13
CA LEU A 107 -9.39 13.32 -14.18
C LEU A 107 -8.31 14.37 -13.89
N SER A 108 -8.21 14.81 -12.65
CA SER A 108 -7.20 15.74 -12.15
C SER A 108 -7.00 15.58 -10.64
N SER A 109 -6.07 16.31 -10.04
CA SER A 109 -5.83 16.31 -8.59
C SER A 109 -7.04 16.81 -7.77
N SER A 110 -7.92 17.61 -8.37
CA SER A 110 -9.12 18.18 -7.76
C SER A 110 -10.43 17.62 -8.35
N GLU A 111 -10.35 16.66 -9.26
CA GLU A 111 -11.54 16.11 -9.89
C GLU A 111 -11.42 14.59 -10.04
N LEU A 112 -12.08 13.88 -9.15
CA LEU A 112 -12.15 12.42 -9.13
C LEU A 112 -13.62 11.99 -9.28
N LEU A 113 -13.87 10.99 -10.12
CA LEU A 113 -15.20 10.40 -10.28
C LEU A 113 -15.23 9.03 -9.62
N LEU A 114 -15.98 8.89 -8.54
CA LEU A 114 -16.23 7.62 -7.86
C LEU A 114 -17.50 6.99 -8.42
N THR A 115 -17.36 5.85 -9.06
CA THR A 115 -18.47 5.06 -9.61
C THR A 115 -18.75 3.88 -8.68
N MET A 116 -19.99 3.77 -8.21
CA MET A 116 -20.45 2.68 -7.36
C MET A 116 -20.92 1.48 -8.19
N PRO A 117 -21.01 0.26 -7.61
CA PRO A 117 -21.47 -0.94 -8.32
C PRO A 117 -22.88 -0.81 -8.91
N ASP A 118 -23.74 0.05 -8.36
CA ASP A 118 -25.09 0.34 -8.86
C ASP A 118 -25.12 1.38 -10.00
N GLY A 119 -23.93 1.80 -10.45
CA GLY A 119 -23.77 2.78 -11.54
C GLY A 119 -23.86 4.25 -11.11
N LYS A 120 -24.11 4.53 -9.83
CA LYS A 120 -24.09 5.92 -9.34
C LYS A 120 -22.69 6.48 -9.41
N VAL A 121 -22.58 7.73 -9.89
CA VAL A 121 -21.31 8.45 -10.00
C VAL A 121 -21.34 9.65 -9.06
N ARG A 122 -20.30 9.79 -8.24
CA ARG A 122 -20.08 10.95 -7.36
C ARG A 122 -18.82 11.68 -7.82
N LYS A 123 -18.94 12.98 -8.04
CA LYS A 123 -17.80 13.86 -8.27
C LYS A 123 -17.21 14.26 -6.91
N LEU A 124 -15.91 14.10 -6.75
CA LEU A 124 -15.19 14.36 -5.51
C LEU A 124 -14.06 15.36 -5.77
N ASP A 125 -13.88 16.28 -4.83
CA ASP A 125 -12.84 17.30 -4.87
C ASP A 125 -11.60 16.78 -4.12
N GLY A 126 -10.76 16.08 -4.88
CA GLY A 126 -9.49 15.59 -4.42
C GLY A 126 -9.50 14.29 -3.60
N VAL A 127 -8.30 13.88 -3.22
CA VAL A 127 -8.04 12.56 -2.60
C VAL A 127 -8.63 12.45 -1.18
N ALA A 128 -8.70 13.56 -0.43
CA ALA A 128 -9.28 13.54 0.91
C ALA A 128 -10.77 13.17 0.87
N ALA A 129 -11.54 13.84 -0.03
CA ALA A 129 -12.96 13.55 -0.22
C ALA A 129 -13.18 12.10 -0.71
N LEU A 130 -12.29 11.57 -1.54
CA LEU A 130 -12.34 10.17 -1.96
C LEU A 130 -12.20 9.22 -0.78
N VAL A 131 -11.20 9.44 0.08
CA VAL A 131 -10.94 8.58 1.25
C VAL A 131 -12.14 8.58 2.20
N GLU A 132 -12.76 9.73 2.43
CA GLU A 132 -13.98 9.83 3.26
C GLU A 132 -15.14 9.06 2.61
N ALA A 133 -15.43 9.31 1.33
CA ALA A 133 -16.50 8.63 0.61
C ALA A 133 -16.37 7.11 0.62
N VAL A 134 -15.15 6.59 0.38
CA VAL A 134 -14.91 5.15 0.37
C VAL A 134 -15.05 4.54 1.78
N ARG A 135 -14.71 5.25 2.85
CA ARG A 135 -14.92 4.80 4.23
C ARG A 135 -16.39 4.72 4.61
N GLU A 136 -17.20 5.70 4.20
CA GLU A 136 -18.64 5.73 4.45
C GLU A 136 -19.37 4.62 3.71
N ASP A 137 -19.20 4.55 2.40
CA ASP A 137 -19.92 3.60 1.54
C ASP A 137 -19.58 2.12 1.84
N VAL A 138 -18.36 1.84 2.32
CA VAL A 138 -17.95 0.48 2.67
C VAL A 138 -18.41 0.05 4.04
N SER A 139 -18.61 0.97 5.00
CA SER A 139 -19.25 0.65 6.27
C SER A 139 -20.69 0.21 6.06
N ASP A 140 -21.44 0.85 5.17
CA ASP A 140 -22.81 0.50 4.86
C ASP A 140 -22.95 -0.86 4.17
N LEU A 141 -22.06 -1.19 3.23
CA LEU A 141 -22.05 -2.50 2.56
C LEU A 141 -21.71 -3.67 3.51
N THR A 142 -20.97 -3.41 4.58
CA THR A 142 -20.63 -4.42 5.58
C THR A 142 -21.81 -4.71 6.51
N VAL A 143 -22.60 -3.70 6.84
CA VAL A 143 -23.82 -3.84 7.65
C VAL A 143 -24.89 -4.62 6.87
N LEU A 144 -25.09 -4.32 5.59
CA LEU A 144 -26.08 -5.00 4.73
C LEU A 144 -25.74 -6.49 4.48
N ARG A 145 -24.46 -6.87 4.49
CA ARG A 145 -24.05 -8.27 4.35
C ARG A 145 -24.29 -9.10 5.61
N ARG A 146 -24.10 -8.51 6.80
CA ARG A 146 -24.39 -9.15 8.09
C ARG A 146 -25.89 -9.34 8.39
N MET A 147 -26.77 -8.58 7.70
CA MET A 147 -28.22 -8.71 7.85
C MET A 147 -28.82 -9.77 6.91
N LYS A 148 -28.01 -10.40 6.03
CA LYS A 148 -28.46 -11.44 5.08
C LYS A 148 -27.92 -12.85 5.40
N GLU A 149 -27.12 -12.98 6.47
CA GLU A 149 -26.70 -14.25 7.09
C GLU A 149 -27.51 -14.50 8.37
#